data_dddb7056b159a586673a4a6be71aa9a4
#
_entry.id   dddb7056b159a586673a4a6be71aa9a4
#
_cell.length_a   1.000
_cell.length_b   1.000
_cell.length_c   1.000
_cell.angle_alpha   90.00
_cell.angle_beta   90.00
_cell.angle_gamma   90.00
#
_symmetry.space_group_name_H-M   'P 1'
#
loop_
_entity.id
_entity.type
_entity.pdbx_description
1 polymer ?
#
loop_
_entity_poly.entity_id
_entity_poly.type
_entity_poly.pdbx_seq_one_letter_code
_entity_poly.pdbx_strand_id
1 'polypeptide(L)'
;IMIEGGVAYTDSEWFHCGVCGFVFNNIKPALKIRKMECPVCHSNDISISNININKNEIMMKIAIPTKENVVDNHFGHCEYYTILTVGQDNQILSSETIPSPQGCGCKSNIAGELENMGVSVMLAGNMGQGALNVLTTHHIKVIRGCSGNILDVATDYLNGKLTDSGVGCSSHEHHHECHGQQS
;
A
#
# COMPACT_ATOMS: atom_id res chain seq x y z
N ILE A 1 7.53 -21.01 20.87
CA ILE A 1 8.18 -19.73 21.22
C ILE A 1 9.68 -19.96 21.03
N MET A 2 10.22 -19.52 19.94
CA MET A 2 11.67 -19.43 19.77
C MET A 2 12.03 -17.97 19.59
N ILE A 3 12.80 -17.44 20.50
CA ILE A 3 13.36 -16.09 20.49
C ILE A 3 14.83 -16.22 20.14
N GLU A 4 15.23 -15.85 18.95
CA GLU A 4 16.59 -15.45 18.66
C GLU A 4 16.54 -14.23 17.74
N GLY A 5 16.85 -13.06 18.32
CA GLY A 5 17.34 -11.87 17.63
C GLY A 5 16.42 -11.16 16.64
N GLY A 6 15.14 -11.48 16.56
CA GLY A 6 14.16 -10.83 15.71
C GLY A 6 13.13 -10.08 16.52
N VAL A 7 12.78 -8.88 16.10
CA VAL A 7 11.62 -8.15 16.62
C VAL A 7 10.42 -9.09 16.51
N ALA A 8 9.85 -9.49 17.63
CA ALA A 8 8.64 -10.28 17.64
C ALA A 8 7.53 -9.42 17.03
N TYR A 9 7.13 -9.76 15.81
CA TYR A 9 5.85 -9.31 15.28
C TYR A 9 4.79 -10.05 16.10
N THR A 10 4.25 -9.39 17.08
CA THR A 10 3.02 -9.83 17.74
C THR A 10 1.93 -9.80 16.66
N ASP A 11 1.08 -10.81 16.68
CA ASP A 11 -0.09 -10.94 15.82
C ASP A 11 -0.71 -9.57 15.58
N SER A 12 -0.88 -9.18 14.32
CA SER A 12 -1.44 -7.89 13.94
C SER A 12 -2.81 -7.74 14.56
N GLU A 13 -2.91 -6.87 15.57
CA GLU A 13 -4.19 -6.58 16.21
C GLU A 13 -5.07 -5.83 15.21
N TRP A 14 -6.24 -6.36 14.95
CA TRP A 14 -7.26 -5.72 14.16
C TRP A 14 -8.13 -4.84 15.04
N PHE A 15 -8.44 -3.66 14.56
CA PHE A 15 -9.24 -2.67 15.24
C PHE A 15 -10.54 -2.42 14.48
N HIS A 16 -11.60 -2.23 15.23
CA HIS A 16 -12.92 -1.91 14.71
C HIS A 16 -13.35 -0.56 15.26
N CYS A 17 -13.83 0.33 14.39
CA CYS A 17 -14.43 1.59 14.80
C CYS A 17 -15.87 1.38 15.21
N GLY A 18 -16.22 1.70 16.46
CA GLY A 18 -17.59 1.60 16.96
C GLY A 18 -18.59 2.55 16.32
N VAL A 19 -18.09 3.61 15.65
CA VAL A 19 -18.96 4.62 15.02
C VAL A 19 -19.31 4.27 13.57
N CYS A 20 -18.31 3.96 12.73
CA CYS A 20 -18.54 3.72 11.29
C CYS A 20 -18.38 2.26 10.87
N GLY A 21 -18.00 1.37 11.80
CA GLY A 21 -17.81 -0.05 11.50
C GLY A 21 -16.52 -0.40 10.74
N PHE A 22 -15.70 0.58 10.38
CA PHE A 22 -14.48 0.35 9.62
C PHE A 22 -13.45 -0.46 10.41
N VAL A 23 -12.84 -1.44 9.74
CA VAL A 23 -11.85 -2.35 10.31
C VAL A 23 -10.48 -2.05 9.73
N PHE A 24 -9.48 -1.93 10.58
CA PHE A 24 -8.11 -1.63 10.16
C PHE A 24 -7.09 -2.26 11.11
N ASN A 25 -5.86 -2.47 10.63
CA ASN A 25 -4.74 -2.76 11.49
C ASN A 25 -3.74 -1.62 11.46
N ASN A 26 -3.04 -1.42 12.55
CA ASN A 26 -2.01 -0.39 12.65
C ASN A 26 -0.69 -1.03 13.07
N ILE A 27 0.15 -1.34 12.09
CA ILE A 27 1.52 -1.79 12.34
C ILE A 27 2.43 -0.56 12.46
N LYS A 28 2.26 0.22 13.51
CA LYS A 28 3.31 1.17 13.92
C LYS A 28 4.09 0.54 15.06
N PRO A 29 5.42 0.43 14.96
CA PRO A 29 6.22 0.02 16.10
C PRO A 29 5.95 0.97 17.26
N ALA A 30 5.84 0.43 18.45
CA ALA A 30 5.48 1.08 19.71
C ALA A 30 6.37 2.29 19.99
N LEU A 31 6.04 3.45 19.47
CA LEU A 31 6.59 4.73 19.87
C LEU A 31 5.44 5.69 20.19
N LYS A 32 5.12 5.71 21.49
CA LYS A 32 4.23 6.65 22.17
C LYS A 32 2.75 6.61 21.76
N ILE A 33 1.94 6.25 22.70
CA ILE A 33 0.47 6.30 22.73
C ILE A 33 -0.01 7.66 22.18
N ARG A 34 -0.13 7.76 20.87
CA ARG A 34 -1.04 8.73 20.27
C ARG A 34 -2.42 8.09 20.33
N LYS A 35 -3.43 8.89 20.67
CA LYS A 35 -4.82 8.46 20.58
C LYS A 35 -5.03 7.84 19.22
N MET A 36 -5.45 6.58 19.21
CA MET A 36 -5.79 5.89 17.96
C MET A 36 -7.10 6.48 17.45
N GLU A 37 -7.12 6.86 16.19
CA GLU A 37 -8.29 7.43 15.53
C GLU A 37 -8.66 6.56 14.33
N CYS A 38 -9.96 6.43 14.08
CA CYS A 38 -10.44 5.76 12.88
C CYS A 38 -10.00 6.53 11.63
N PRO A 39 -9.38 5.91 10.64
CA PRO A 39 -8.93 6.61 9.43
C PRO A 39 -10.08 7.11 8.55
N VAL A 40 -11.30 6.66 8.77
CA VAL A 40 -12.50 7.03 7.99
C VAL A 40 -13.27 8.18 8.63
N CYS A 41 -13.63 8.04 9.91
CA CYS A 41 -14.51 9.02 10.56
C CYS A 41 -13.82 9.79 11.68
N HIS A 42 -12.51 9.58 11.89
CA HIS A 42 -11.69 10.20 12.94
C HIS A 42 -12.19 10.00 14.36
N SER A 43 -13.09 9.03 14.60
CA SER A 43 -13.56 8.67 15.93
C SER A 43 -12.46 7.99 16.73
N ASN A 44 -12.43 8.27 18.04
CA ASN A 44 -11.55 7.57 19.01
C ASN A 44 -12.23 6.33 19.64
N ASP A 45 -13.45 6.01 19.23
CA ASP A 45 -14.16 4.80 19.66
C ASP A 45 -13.65 3.60 18.87
N ILE A 46 -12.52 3.05 19.33
CA ILE A 46 -11.79 1.96 18.68
C ILE A 46 -11.75 0.76 19.64
N SER A 47 -12.17 -0.39 19.15
CA SER A 47 -12.09 -1.66 19.86
C SER A 47 -11.24 -2.67 19.10
N ILE A 48 -10.62 -3.61 19.84
CA ILE A 48 -9.91 -4.76 19.24
C ILE A 48 -10.96 -5.74 18.72
N SER A 49 -10.78 -6.19 17.49
CA SER A 49 -11.72 -7.10 16.88
C SER A 49 -10.98 -8.28 16.23
N ASN A 50 -11.45 -9.49 16.53
CA ASN A 50 -11.04 -10.72 15.85
C ASN A 50 -11.98 -10.94 14.66
N ILE A 51 -11.64 -10.36 13.50
CA ILE A 51 -12.48 -10.52 12.32
C ILE A 51 -11.94 -11.63 11.45
N ASN A 52 -12.77 -12.67 11.27
CA ASN A 52 -12.62 -13.62 10.19
C ASN A 52 -13.28 -13.06 8.93
N ILE A 53 -12.52 -12.34 8.11
CA ILE A 53 -13.00 -11.96 6.77
C ILE A 53 -13.10 -13.26 5.96
N ASN A 54 -14.31 -13.61 5.56
CA ASN A 54 -14.53 -14.79 4.74
C ASN A 54 -13.86 -14.54 3.37
N LYS A 55 -12.91 -15.39 2.99
CA LYS A 55 -12.18 -15.26 1.71
C LYS A 55 -13.11 -15.22 0.48
N ASN A 56 -14.31 -15.78 0.59
CA ASN A 56 -15.30 -15.77 -0.48
C ASN A 56 -15.98 -14.42 -0.67
N GLU A 57 -15.84 -13.48 0.28
CA GLU A 57 -16.39 -12.12 0.20
C GLU A 57 -15.37 -11.12 -0.37
N ILE A 58 -14.12 -11.50 -0.47
CA ILE A 58 -13.06 -10.64 -1.01
C ILE A 58 -13.15 -10.63 -2.54
N MET A 59 -13.33 -9.45 -3.12
CA MET A 59 -13.29 -9.26 -4.56
C MET A 59 -11.86 -8.95 -5.04
N MET A 60 -11.16 -8.04 -4.37
CA MET A 60 -9.81 -7.63 -4.74
C MET A 60 -9.05 -7.03 -3.55
N LYS A 61 -7.73 -6.94 -3.70
CA LYS A 61 -6.88 -6.13 -2.83
C LYS A 61 -6.18 -5.04 -3.62
N ILE A 62 -6.18 -3.84 -3.05
CA ILE A 62 -5.59 -2.63 -3.64
C ILE A 62 -4.42 -2.21 -2.78
N ALA A 63 -3.23 -2.02 -3.37
CA ALA A 63 -2.07 -1.45 -2.70
C ALA A 63 -1.91 0.03 -3.07
N ILE A 64 -1.52 0.85 -2.09
CA ILE A 64 -1.31 2.29 -2.26
C ILE A 64 -0.01 2.68 -1.55
N PRO A 65 1.00 3.20 -2.28
CA PRO A 65 2.16 3.82 -1.64
C PRO A 65 1.70 5.01 -0.82
N THR A 66 2.01 5.01 0.46
CA THR A 66 1.37 5.93 1.42
C THR A 66 2.40 6.67 2.26
N LYS A 67 2.10 7.93 2.54
CA LYS A 67 2.73 8.76 3.54
C LYS A 67 1.65 9.59 4.24
N GLU A 68 1.58 9.54 5.58
CA GLU A 68 0.62 10.33 6.37
C GLU A 68 -0.85 10.22 5.88
N ASN A 69 -1.29 9.00 5.49
CA ASN A 69 -2.61 8.70 4.94
C ASN A 69 -2.94 9.36 3.58
N VAL A 70 -1.95 9.87 2.87
CA VAL A 70 -2.10 10.33 1.49
C VAL A 70 -1.25 9.48 0.56
N VAL A 71 -1.63 9.45 -0.71
CA VAL A 71 -0.84 8.77 -1.75
C VAL A 71 0.54 9.42 -1.84
N ASP A 72 1.60 8.63 -1.68
CA ASP A 72 2.95 9.14 -1.88
C ASP A 72 3.24 9.33 -3.37
N ASN A 73 3.85 10.46 -3.71
CA ASN A 73 4.22 10.79 -5.09
C ASN A 73 5.29 9.86 -5.67
N HIS A 74 5.99 9.06 -4.83
CA HIS A 74 7.12 8.23 -5.26
C HIS A 74 6.93 6.79 -4.82
N PHE A 75 6.59 5.90 -5.74
CA PHE A 75 6.43 4.47 -5.49
C PHE A 75 7.62 3.83 -4.75
N GLY A 76 8.84 4.19 -5.06
CA GLY A 76 10.04 3.54 -4.51
C GLY A 76 10.57 4.13 -3.20
N HIS A 77 9.97 5.20 -2.67
CA HIS A 77 10.44 5.92 -1.49
C HIS A 77 9.31 6.27 -0.53
N CYS A 78 8.17 5.61 -0.66
CA CYS A 78 7.05 5.80 0.25
C CYS A 78 7.41 5.35 1.68
N GLU A 79 6.69 5.86 2.66
CA GLU A 79 6.89 5.49 4.05
C GLU A 79 6.43 4.04 4.31
N TYR A 80 5.29 3.67 3.74
CA TYR A 80 4.68 2.33 3.81
C TYR A 80 3.70 2.12 2.66
N TYR A 81 3.26 0.88 2.47
CA TYR A 81 2.14 0.57 1.58
C TYR A 81 0.89 0.31 2.41
N THR A 82 -0.22 0.91 2.02
CA THR A 82 -1.54 0.57 2.55
C THR A 82 -2.19 -0.45 1.62
N ILE A 83 -2.63 -1.57 2.18
CA ILE A 83 -3.34 -2.63 1.46
C ILE A 83 -4.79 -2.59 1.89
N LEU A 84 -5.66 -2.27 0.96
CA LEU A 84 -7.11 -2.26 1.17
C LEU A 84 -7.71 -3.57 0.66
N THR A 85 -8.48 -4.25 1.50
CA THR A 85 -9.28 -5.41 1.10
C THR A 85 -10.68 -4.94 0.73
N VAL A 86 -11.13 -5.28 -0.47
CA VAL A 86 -12.41 -4.85 -1.04
C VAL A 86 -13.32 -6.03 -1.21
N GLY A 87 -14.56 -5.89 -0.76
CA GLY A 87 -15.64 -6.87 -0.91
C GLY A 87 -16.38 -6.76 -2.24
N GLN A 88 -17.32 -7.68 -2.47
CA GLN A 88 -18.10 -7.78 -3.72
C GLN A 88 -18.94 -6.53 -4.02
N ASP A 89 -19.36 -5.80 -2.99
CA ASP A 89 -20.15 -4.57 -3.13
C ASP A 89 -19.28 -3.30 -3.28
N ASN A 90 -18.02 -3.45 -3.69
CA ASN A 90 -17.02 -2.37 -3.73
C ASN A 90 -16.80 -1.69 -2.37
N GLN A 91 -17.13 -2.37 -1.28
CA GLN A 91 -16.89 -1.86 0.07
C GLN A 91 -15.46 -2.19 0.52
N ILE A 92 -14.81 -1.22 1.15
CA ILE A 92 -13.53 -1.43 1.80
C ILE A 92 -13.79 -2.16 3.12
N LEU A 93 -13.43 -3.45 3.18
CA LEU A 93 -13.65 -4.31 4.33
C LEU A 93 -12.59 -4.11 5.41
N SER A 94 -11.33 -3.94 5.00
CA SER A 94 -10.22 -3.75 5.92
C SER A 94 -9.07 -2.99 5.27
N SER A 95 -8.20 -2.45 6.13
CA SER A 95 -6.96 -1.78 5.75
C SER A 95 -5.81 -2.33 6.59
N GLU A 96 -4.73 -2.73 5.94
CA GLU A 96 -3.50 -3.15 6.58
C GLU A 96 -2.33 -2.37 6.00
N THR A 97 -1.25 -2.19 6.78
CA THR A 97 -0.05 -1.49 6.31
C THR A 97 1.15 -2.42 6.33
N ILE A 98 1.98 -2.34 5.30
CA ILE A 98 3.27 -3.02 5.24
C ILE A 98 4.38 -1.99 5.09
N PRO A 99 5.53 -2.16 5.76
CA PRO A 99 6.63 -1.23 5.64
C PRO A 99 7.17 -1.21 4.21
N SER A 100 7.58 -0.03 3.75
CA SER A 100 8.28 0.06 2.48
C SER A 100 9.68 -0.51 2.63
N PRO A 101 10.11 -1.46 1.77
CA PRO A 101 11.47 -1.94 1.79
C PRO A 101 12.43 -0.80 1.45
N GLN A 102 13.56 -0.75 2.15
CA GLN A 102 14.57 0.28 1.88
C GLN A 102 15.15 0.09 0.47
N GLY A 103 15.12 1.14 -0.33
CA GLY A 103 15.70 1.17 -1.66
C GLY A 103 14.69 1.52 -2.76
N CYS A 104 15.17 1.51 -4.01
CA CYS A 104 14.33 1.76 -5.17
C CYS A 104 13.31 0.63 -5.36
N GLY A 105 12.03 0.94 -5.44
CA GLY A 105 10.95 -0.03 -5.60
C GLY A 105 11.11 -1.02 -6.77
N CYS A 106 11.89 -0.66 -7.80
CA CYS A 106 12.22 -1.54 -8.92
C CYS A 106 13.30 -2.59 -8.59
N LYS A 107 14.03 -2.42 -7.49
CA LYS A 107 15.08 -3.34 -7.01
C LYS A 107 14.66 -4.11 -5.76
N SER A 108 13.55 -3.76 -5.16
CA SER A 108 12.99 -4.45 -4.00
C SER A 108 12.09 -5.61 -4.45
N ASN A 109 11.92 -6.61 -3.60
CA ASN A 109 11.01 -7.73 -3.85
C ASN A 109 9.53 -7.38 -3.56
N ILE A 110 9.21 -6.09 -3.46
CA ILE A 110 7.86 -5.65 -3.04
C ILE A 110 6.76 -6.18 -3.97
N ALA A 111 7.01 -6.28 -5.27
CA ALA A 111 6.02 -6.79 -6.21
C ALA A 111 5.63 -8.25 -5.91
N GLY A 112 6.62 -9.10 -5.61
CA GLY A 112 6.39 -10.48 -5.20
C GLY A 112 5.66 -10.58 -3.85
N GLU A 113 5.98 -9.71 -2.89
CA GLU A 113 5.27 -9.65 -1.61
C GLU A 113 3.81 -9.25 -1.80
N LEU A 114 3.54 -8.23 -2.60
CA LEU A 114 2.18 -7.78 -2.92
C LEU A 114 1.38 -8.86 -3.65
N GLU A 115 1.99 -9.57 -4.61
CA GLU A 115 1.37 -10.70 -5.28
C GLU A 115 1.01 -11.83 -4.30
N ASN A 116 1.93 -12.19 -3.41
CA ASN A 116 1.71 -13.22 -2.37
C ASN A 116 0.58 -12.82 -1.41
N MET A 117 0.38 -11.54 -1.17
CA MET A 117 -0.74 -11.01 -0.37
C MET A 117 -2.06 -11.00 -1.15
N GLY A 118 -2.05 -11.30 -2.44
CA GLY A 118 -3.22 -11.29 -3.31
C GLY A 118 -3.61 -9.90 -3.82
N VAL A 119 -2.67 -8.95 -3.83
CA VAL A 119 -2.88 -7.63 -4.42
C VAL A 119 -3.01 -7.75 -5.92
N SER A 120 -4.06 -7.17 -6.47
CA SER A 120 -4.34 -7.16 -7.92
C SER A 120 -4.29 -5.77 -8.55
N VAL A 121 -4.32 -4.73 -7.73
CA VAL A 121 -4.32 -3.33 -8.18
C VAL A 121 -3.35 -2.49 -7.35
N MET A 122 -2.62 -1.59 -8.01
CA MET A 122 -1.77 -0.57 -7.41
C MET A 122 -2.27 0.82 -7.83
N LEU A 123 -2.61 1.66 -6.85
CA LEU A 123 -2.95 3.07 -7.09
C LEU A 123 -1.76 3.92 -6.63
N ALA A 124 -1.02 4.49 -7.57
CA ALA A 124 0.22 5.18 -7.28
C ALA A 124 0.22 6.63 -7.81
N GLY A 125 1.01 7.48 -7.20
CA GLY A 125 1.31 8.80 -7.74
C GLY A 125 2.17 8.67 -9.00
N ASN A 126 3.43 9.03 -8.92
CA ASN A 126 4.38 8.85 -10.01
C ASN A 126 5.11 7.51 -9.91
N MET A 127 5.27 6.84 -11.03
CA MET A 127 5.98 5.57 -11.10
C MET A 127 6.83 5.50 -12.36
N GLY A 128 8.09 5.10 -12.19
CA GLY A 128 9.00 4.84 -13.31
C GLY A 128 8.61 3.58 -14.10
N GLN A 129 8.97 3.55 -15.38
CA GLN A 129 8.65 2.44 -16.29
C GLN A 129 9.18 1.09 -15.77
N GLY A 130 10.35 1.08 -15.13
CA GLY A 130 10.92 -0.16 -14.58
C GLY A 130 10.04 -0.78 -13.50
N ALA A 131 9.51 0.03 -12.58
CA ALA A 131 8.60 -0.44 -11.53
C ALA A 131 7.24 -0.89 -12.12
N LEU A 132 6.71 -0.14 -13.08
CA LEU A 132 5.50 -0.52 -13.81
C LEU A 132 5.64 -1.90 -14.46
N ASN A 133 6.75 -2.14 -15.16
CA ASN A 133 7.00 -3.42 -15.81
C ASN A 133 7.05 -4.58 -14.80
N VAL A 134 7.75 -4.38 -13.68
CA VAL A 134 7.84 -5.40 -12.63
C VAL A 134 6.47 -5.73 -12.04
N LEU A 135 5.68 -4.72 -11.65
CA LEU A 135 4.33 -4.93 -11.13
C LEU A 135 3.41 -5.62 -12.14
N THR A 136 3.50 -5.24 -13.41
CA THR A 136 2.72 -5.88 -14.48
C THR A 136 3.10 -7.35 -14.66
N THR A 137 4.39 -7.69 -14.53
CA THR A 137 4.86 -9.10 -14.57
C THR A 137 4.29 -9.93 -13.41
N HIS A 138 4.03 -9.29 -12.27
CA HIS A 138 3.36 -9.89 -11.12
C HIS A 138 1.82 -9.75 -11.17
N HIS A 139 1.25 -9.53 -12.36
CA HIS A 139 -0.20 -9.44 -12.60
C HIS A 139 -0.90 -8.32 -11.79
N ILE A 140 -0.16 -7.31 -11.36
CA ILE A 140 -0.71 -6.16 -10.63
C ILE A 140 -1.02 -5.04 -11.63
N LYS A 141 -2.30 -4.70 -11.77
CA LYS A 141 -2.75 -3.56 -12.57
C LYS A 141 -2.35 -2.27 -11.89
N VAL A 142 -1.69 -1.37 -12.61
CA VAL A 142 -1.23 -0.08 -12.05
C VAL A 142 -2.06 1.07 -12.61
N ILE A 143 -2.49 1.98 -11.74
CA ILE A 143 -3.11 3.27 -12.07
C ILE A 143 -2.19 4.35 -11.52
N ARG A 144 -1.60 5.14 -12.41
CA ARG A 144 -0.67 6.23 -12.06
C ARG A 144 -1.38 7.58 -12.07
N GLY A 145 -0.78 8.57 -11.39
CA GLY A 145 -1.33 9.92 -11.28
C GLY A 145 -2.32 10.10 -10.14
N CYS A 146 -2.40 9.11 -9.24
CA CYS A 146 -3.24 9.22 -8.04
C CYS A 146 -2.63 10.21 -7.04
N SER A 147 -3.48 10.98 -6.36
CA SER A 147 -3.07 11.94 -5.33
C SER A 147 -4.20 12.19 -4.33
N GLY A 148 -3.84 12.61 -3.13
CA GLY A 148 -4.80 12.89 -2.07
C GLY A 148 -4.99 11.74 -1.08
N ASN A 149 -6.08 11.77 -0.31
CA ASN A 149 -6.38 10.78 0.71
C ASN A 149 -6.54 9.39 0.11
N ILE A 150 -5.94 8.37 0.73
CA ILE A 150 -5.92 6.99 0.20
C ILE A 150 -7.30 6.37 0.06
N LEU A 151 -8.24 6.70 0.96
CA LEU A 151 -9.60 6.15 0.93
C LEU A 151 -10.45 6.81 -0.17
N ASP A 152 -10.26 8.12 -0.37
CA ASP A 152 -10.94 8.85 -1.45
C ASP A 152 -10.47 8.31 -2.82
N VAL A 153 -9.16 8.14 -2.97
CA VAL A 153 -8.56 7.59 -4.19
C VAL A 153 -9.05 6.16 -4.46
N ALA A 154 -9.08 5.31 -3.43
CA ALA A 154 -9.60 3.95 -3.57
C ALA A 154 -11.09 3.96 -3.97
N THR A 155 -11.90 4.82 -3.33
CA THR A 155 -13.32 4.98 -3.64
C THR A 155 -13.53 5.45 -5.08
N ASP A 156 -12.75 6.43 -5.54
CA ASP A 156 -12.82 6.91 -6.91
C ASP A 156 -12.43 5.84 -7.94
N TYR A 157 -11.43 5.00 -7.61
CA TYR A 157 -11.10 3.84 -8.43
C TYR A 157 -12.25 2.83 -8.51
N LEU A 158 -12.84 2.48 -7.37
CA LEU A 158 -13.96 1.54 -7.29
C LEU A 158 -15.20 2.04 -8.04
N ASN A 159 -15.38 3.36 -8.07
CA ASN A 159 -16.45 4.02 -8.85
C ASN A 159 -16.11 4.23 -10.34
N GLY A 160 -14.94 3.74 -10.80
CA GLY A 160 -14.54 3.85 -12.19
C GLY A 160 -14.14 5.27 -12.66
N LYS A 161 -13.87 6.18 -11.72
CA LYS A 161 -13.49 7.56 -12.04
C LYS A 161 -12.01 7.73 -12.34
N LEU A 162 -11.15 6.76 -11.95
CA LEU A 162 -9.71 6.83 -12.16
C LEU A 162 -9.29 6.05 -13.39
N THR A 163 -8.45 6.69 -14.19
CA THR A 163 -7.75 6.08 -15.31
C THR A 163 -6.24 6.30 -15.16
N ASP A 164 -5.43 5.38 -15.70
CA ASP A 164 -3.98 5.55 -15.68
C ASP A 164 -3.60 6.80 -16.47
N SER A 165 -2.93 7.75 -15.80
CA SER A 165 -2.50 9.01 -16.43
C SER A 165 -1.42 8.82 -17.51
N GLY A 166 -0.76 7.67 -17.52
CA GLY A 166 0.39 7.41 -18.38
C GLY A 166 1.65 8.21 -18.02
N VAL A 167 1.57 9.10 -17.03
CA VAL A 167 2.71 9.95 -16.64
C VAL A 167 3.69 9.12 -15.82
N GLY A 168 4.86 8.88 -16.40
CA GLY A 168 6.01 8.30 -15.71
C GLY A 168 6.84 9.39 -15.02
N CYS A 169 7.64 9.01 -14.02
CA CYS A 169 8.70 9.88 -13.54
C CYS A 169 9.69 10.14 -14.69
N SER A 170 9.77 11.36 -15.15
CA SER A 170 10.85 11.83 -15.98
C SER A 170 12.08 12.03 -15.10
N SER A 171 12.68 10.93 -14.65
CA SER A 171 13.90 10.96 -13.87
C SER A 171 15.07 10.72 -14.80
N HIS A 172 15.86 11.80 -14.99
CA HIS A 172 17.29 11.81 -15.24
C HIS A 172 17.83 10.59 -16.04
N GLU A 173 17.79 10.72 -17.38
CA GLU A 173 18.77 10.04 -18.21
C GLU A 173 20.17 10.59 -17.87
N HIS A 174 20.78 10.03 -16.81
CA HIS A 174 22.22 10.11 -16.68
C HIS A 174 22.80 9.08 -17.63
N HIS A 175 23.10 9.53 -18.84
CA HIS A 175 24.08 8.88 -19.71
C HIS A 175 25.41 8.76 -18.95
N HIS A 176 25.66 7.61 -18.37
CA HIS A 176 27.03 7.20 -18.07
C HIS A 176 27.65 6.73 -19.37
N GLU A 177 28.29 7.66 -20.06
CA GLU A 177 29.27 7.30 -21.07
C GLU A 177 30.42 6.58 -20.36
N CYS A 178 30.48 5.27 -20.56
CA CYS A 178 31.66 4.50 -20.24
C CYS A 178 32.75 4.82 -21.27
N HIS A 179 33.62 5.78 -20.96
CA HIS A 179 34.87 5.95 -21.68
C HIS A 179 35.77 4.74 -21.42
N GLY A 180 35.80 3.81 -22.36
CA GLY A 180 36.85 2.82 -22.47
C GLY A 180 38.16 3.49 -22.87
N GLN A 181 39.07 3.57 -21.92
CA GLN A 181 40.48 3.84 -22.27
C GLN A 181 41.13 2.56 -22.75
N GLN A 182 41.45 2.54 -24.03
CA GLN A 182 42.48 1.63 -24.60
C GLN A 182 43.87 2.25 -24.39
N SER A 183 44.74 1.50 -23.79
CA SER A 183 46.19 1.54 -23.99
C SER A 183 46.81 0.22 -23.58
#